data_d97fe4daf146a2efa97fb9c326b24fd3
#
_entry.id   d97fe4daf146a2efa97fb9c326b24fd3
#
_cell.length_a   1.000
_cell.length_b   1.000
_cell.length_c   1.000
_cell.angle_alpha   90.00
_cell.angle_beta   90.00
_cell.angle_gamma   90.00
#
_symmetry.space_group_name_H-M   'P 1'
#
loop_
_entity.id
_entity.type
_entity.pdbx_description
1 polymer ?
#
loop_
_entity_poly.entity_id
_entity_poly.type
_entity_poly.pdbx_seq_one_letter_code
_entity_poly.pdbx_strand_id
1 'polypeptide(L)'
;NTEVALARQNVTRNRELVETAVEAMEQIQASFAEVSNITALIQNIAFQTNILALNAGVEATRAGEAGKGFIVVANEVRALAQRSSEAVTAIQDLMTKSAGSIAEGSQRVASSGNALKEMIEIIDRVSDRVEQLAASSKIQADHLNEVNVAVAELERDTQQNAAMAEQSSAASELLKQEVTRLHERTEVFSCSSGLAKEGDFAPPKAFRRYG
;
A
#
# COMPACT_ATOMS: atom_id res chain seq x y z
N ASN A 1 -5.48 -10.09 10.64
CA ASN A 1 -4.15 -10.68 10.34
C ASN A 1 -4.16 -11.73 9.22
N THR A 2 -5.24 -12.49 9.02
CA THR A 2 -5.33 -13.54 7.99
C THR A 2 -5.19 -12.98 6.57
N GLU A 3 -5.82 -11.86 6.27
CA GLU A 3 -5.76 -11.24 4.93
C GLU A 3 -4.37 -10.67 4.60
N VAL A 4 -3.68 -10.10 5.58
CA VAL A 4 -2.31 -9.60 5.41
C VAL A 4 -1.35 -10.77 5.15
N ALA A 5 -1.52 -11.88 5.86
CA ALA A 5 -0.74 -13.10 5.64
C ALA A 5 -0.99 -13.71 4.24
N LEU A 6 -2.24 -13.74 3.79
CA LEU A 6 -2.60 -14.18 2.43
C LEU A 6 -2.03 -13.26 1.35
N ALA A 7 -2.09 -11.95 1.56
CA ALA A 7 -1.49 -10.98 0.64
C ALA A 7 0.03 -11.19 0.51
N ARG A 8 0.72 -11.36 1.64
CA ARG A 8 2.16 -11.67 1.67
C ARG A 8 2.49 -12.96 0.91
N GLN A 9 1.73 -14.02 1.16
CA GLN A 9 1.91 -15.30 0.46
C GLN A 9 1.73 -15.15 -1.05
N ASN A 10 0.71 -14.42 -1.49
CA ASN A 10 0.46 -14.18 -2.91
C ASN A 10 1.58 -13.38 -3.58
N VAL A 11 2.10 -12.33 -2.91
CA VAL A 11 3.21 -11.54 -3.46
C VAL A 11 4.49 -12.35 -3.52
N THR A 12 4.78 -13.18 -2.50
CA THR A 12 5.93 -14.09 -2.51
C THR A 12 5.84 -15.08 -3.67
N ARG A 13 4.69 -15.70 -3.88
CA ARG A 13 4.47 -16.61 -5.02
C ARG A 13 4.62 -15.90 -6.37
N ASN A 14 4.09 -14.67 -6.50
CA ASN A 14 4.26 -13.91 -7.73
C ASN A 14 5.72 -13.56 -7.99
N ARG A 15 6.52 -13.31 -6.94
CA ARG A 15 7.96 -13.09 -7.07
C ARG A 15 8.67 -14.31 -7.63
N GLU A 16 8.37 -15.52 -7.15
CA GLU A 16 8.91 -16.77 -7.66
C GLU A 16 8.58 -16.97 -9.15
N LEU A 17 7.34 -16.63 -9.55
CA LEU A 17 6.94 -16.69 -10.96
C LEU A 17 7.72 -15.69 -11.82
N VAL A 18 7.99 -14.49 -11.31
CA VAL A 18 8.79 -13.49 -12.00
C VAL A 18 10.24 -13.94 -12.13
N GLU A 19 10.85 -14.53 -11.09
CA GLU A 19 12.20 -15.08 -11.11
C GLU A 19 12.29 -16.18 -12.19
N THR A 20 11.33 -17.11 -12.23
CA THR A 20 11.25 -18.14 -13.29
C THR A 20 11.11 -17.54 -14.69
N ALA A 21 10.34 -16.46 -14.83
CA ALA A 21 10.19 -15.77 -16.12
C ALA A 21 11.49 -15.09 -16.57
N VAL A 22 12.27 -14.53 -15.65
CA VAL A 22 13.61 -13.98 -15.95
C VAL A 22 14.54 -15.08 -16.45
N GLU A 23 14.62 -16.21 -15.75
CA GLU A 23 15.42 -17.36 -16.17
C GLU A 23 15.02 -17.88 -17.56
N ALA A 24 13.71 -17.94 -17.84
CA ALA A 24 13.24 -18.34 -19.16
C ALA A 24 13.67 -17.34 -20.25
N MET A 25 13.64 -16.02 -19.97
CA MET A 25 14.12 -15.00 -20.91
C MET A 25 15.63 -15.09 -21.17
N GLU A 26 16.43 -15.41 -20.15
CA GLU A 26 17.87 -15.64 -20.30
C GLU A 26 18.16 -16.88 -21.18
N GLN A 27 17.40 -17.96 -21.01
CA GLN A 27 17.52 -19.16 -21.83
C GLN A 27 17.15 -18.87 -23.31
N ILE A 28 16.09 -18.09 -23.53
CA ILE A 28 15.72 -17.66 -24.88
C ILE A 28 16.86 -16.84 -25.48
N GLN A 29 17.43 -15.90 -24.74
CA GLN A 29 18.54 -15.05 -25.19
C GLN A 29 19.78 -15.88 -25.56
N ALA A 30 20.12 -16.90 -24.79
CA ALA A 30 21.18 -17.86 -25.11
C ALA A 30 20.88 -18.62 -26.41
N SER A 31 19.65 -19.09 -26.58
CA SER A 31 19.22 -19.79 -27.81
C SER A 31 19.32 -18.91 -29.07
N PHE A 32 19.00 -17.60 -28.94
CA PHE A 32 19.18 -16.65 -30.02
C PHE A 32 20.66 -16.47 -30.44
N ALA A 33 21.57 -16.45 -29.44
CA ALA A 33 23.01 -16.39 -29.73
C ALA A 33 23.46 -17.64 -30.50
N GLU A 34 22.96 -18.83 -30.17
CA GLU A 34 23.26 -20.06 -30.88
C GLU A 34 22.73 -20.07 -32.32
N VAL A 35 21.46 -19.64 -32.50
CA VAL A 35 20.88 -19.50 -33.83
C VAL A 35 21.64 -18.49 -34.70
N SER A 36 22.11 -17.39 -34.09
CA SER A 36 22.95 -16.41 -34.77
C SER A 36 24.26 -17.03 -35.30
N ASN A 37 24.90 -17.88 -34.49
CA ASN A 37 26.09 -18.61 -34.95
C ASN A 37 25.81 -19.56 -36.10
N ILE A 38 24.69 -20.31 -36.04
CA ILE A 38 24.26 -21.22 -37.11
C ILE A 38 23.97 -20.43 -38.39
N THR A 39 23.27 -19.31 -38.32
CA THR A 39 22.98 -18.49 -39.48
C THR A 39 24.24 -17.93 -40.11
N ALA A 40 25.23 -17.50 -39.29
CA ALA A 40 26.55 -17.08 -39.82
C ALA A 40 27.28 -18.22 -40.53
N LEU A 41 27.20 -19.44 -40.01
CA LEU A 41 27.78 -20.63 -40.67
C LEU A 41 27.10 -20.88 -42.04
N ILE A 42 25.75 -20.84 -42.10
CA ILE A 42 25.00 -21.02 -43.34
C ILE A 42 25.36 -19.95 -44.37
N GLN A 43 25.54 -18.69 -43.94
CA GLN A 43 25.98 -17.58 -44.78
C GLN A 43 27.35 -17.88 -45.42
N ASN A 44 28.29 -18.40 -44.63
CA ASN A 44 29.60 -18.79 -45.12
C ASN A 44 29.52 -19.96 -46.14
N ILE A 45 28.67 -20.97 -45.87
CA ILE A 45 28.43 -22.09 -46.80
C ILE A 45 27.83 -21.58 -48.10
N ALA A 46 26.84 -20.70 -48.05
CA ALA A 46 26.23 -20.09 -49.23
C ALA A 46 27.27 -19.32 -50.05
N PHE A 47 28.13 -18.53 -49.41
CA PHE A 47 29.21 -17.83 -50.06
C PHE A 47 30.22 -18.78 -50.72
N GLN A 48 30.69 -19.82 -50.00
CA GLN A 48 31.57 -20.83 -50.57
C GLN A 48 30.94 -21.57 -51.78
N THR A 49 29.65 -21.92 -51.67
CA THR A 49 28.91 -22.55 -52.75
C THR A 49 28.82 -21.65 -54.00
N ASN A 50 28.59 -20.36 -53.79
CA ASN A 50 28.58 -19.36 -54.86
C ASN A 50 29.95 -19.29 -55.56
N ILE A 51 31.06 -19.31 -54.83
CA ILE A 51 32.40 -19.31 -55.40
C ILE A 51 32.70 -20.64 -56.14
N LEU A 52 32.32 -21.79 -55.59
CA LEU A 52 32.45 -23.09 -56.26
C LEU A 52 31.68 -23.15 -57.58
N ALA A 53 30.44 -22.67 -57.56
CA ALA A 53 29.59 -22.58 -58.74
C ALA A 53 30.19 -21.66 -59.81
N LEU A 54 30.74 -20.51 -59.39
CA LEU A 54 31.43 -19.61 -60.31
C LEU A 54 32.65 -20.28 -60.97
N ASN A 55 33.50 -20.95 -60.17
CA ASN A 55 34.66 -21.64 -60.67
C ASN A 55 34.28 -22.79 -61.67
N ALA A 56 33.22 -23.58 -61.32
CA ALA A 56 32.69 -24.61 -62.16
C ALA A 56 32.14 -24.06 -63.50
N GLY A 57 31.45 -22.94 -63.47
CA GLY A 57 30.96 -22.25 -64.69
C GLY A 57 32.07 -21.74 -65.59
N VAL A 58 33.14 -21.22 -64.99
CA VAL A 58 34.35 -20.82 -65.78
C VAL A 58 35.01 -22.00 -66.48
N GLU A 59 35.21 -23.10 -65.77
CA GLU A 59 35.85 -24.30 -66.32
C GLU A 59 34.95 -24.97 -67.33
N ALA A 60 33.62 -24.98 -67.13
CA ALA A 60 32.66 -25.44 -68.09
C ALA A 60 32.68 -24.62 -69.43
N THR A 61 32.88 -23.28 -69.28
CA THR A 61 33.05 -22.39 -70.43
C THR A 61 34.35 -22.73 -71.23
N ARG A 62 35.41 -23.06 -70.52
CA ARG A 62 36.69 -23.43 -71.03
C ARG A 62 36.64 -24.75 -71.80
N ALA A 63 35.75 -25.68 -71.46
CA ALA A 63 35.50 -26.93 -72.12
C ALA A 63 34.66 -26.80 -73.43
N GLY A 64 34.23 -25.61 -73.83
CA GLY A 64 33.52 -25.32 -75.06
C GLY A 64 32.19 -26.04 -75.17
N GLU A 65 31.92 -26.67 -76.32
CA GLU A 65 30.66 -27.40 -76.63
C GLU A 65 30.37 -28.50 -75.58
N ALA A 66 31.40 -29.24 -75.16
CA ALA A 66 31.25 -30.31 -74.13
C ALA A 66 30.81 -29.78 -72.73
N GLY A 67 31.06 -28.53 -72.47
CA GLY A 67 30.75 -27.89 -71.18
C GLY A 67 29.34 -27.27 -71.06
N LYS A 68 28.55 -27.17 -72.15
CA LYS A 68 27.27 -26.42 -72.16
C LYS A 68 26.28 -26.87 -71.06
N GLY A 69 26.15 -28.18 -70.82
CA GLY A 69 25.28 -28.73 -69.82
C GLY A 69 25.74 -28.35 -68.41
N PHE A 70 27.05 -28.29 -68.15
CA PHE A 70 27.62 -27.93 -66.87
C PHE A 70 27.47 -26.42 -66.59
N ILE A 71 27.50 -25.56 -67.61
CA ILE A 71 27.24 -24.11 -67.43
C ILE A 71 25.86 -23.85 -66.81
N VAL A 72 24.82 -24.61 -67.37
CA VAL A 72 23.46 -24.45 -66.83
C VAL A 72 23.37 -24.86 -65.34
N VAL A 73 23.99 -26.00 -65.03
CA VAL A 73 24.01 -26.48 -63.64
C VAL A 73 24.78 -25.48 -62.73
N ALA A 74 25.93 -24.98 -63.14
CA ALA A 74 26.71 -24.02 -62.40
C ALA A 74 25.93 -22.70 -62.12
N ASN A 75 25.21 -22.23 -63.16
CA ASN A 75 24.38 -21.02 -62.96
C ASN A 75 23.20 -21.29 -62.02
N GLU A 76 22.58 -22.45 -62.05
CA GLU A 76 21.49 -22.81 -61.14
C GLU A 76 21.98 -22.95 -59.70
N VAL A 77 23.14 -23.61 -59.46
CA VAL A 77 23.79 -23.71 -58.14
C VAL A 77 24.17 -22.33 -57.63
N ARG A 78 24.68 -21.46 -58.51
CA ARG A 78 25.00 -20.08 -58.13
C ARG A 78 23.75 -19.30 -57.71
N ALA A 79 22.65 -19.40 -58.46
CA ALA A 79 21.39 -18.76 -58.15
C ALA A 79 20.80 -19.28 -56.81
N LEU A 80 20.92 -20.61 -56.55
CA LEU A 80 20.51 -21.22 -55.28
C LEU A 80 21.34 -20.70 -54.11
N ALA A 81 22.67 -20.59 -54.24
CA ALA A 81 23.56 -20.06 -53.25
C ALA A 81 23.22 -18.59 -52.92
N GLN A 82 22.91 -17.80 -53.93
CA GLN A 82 22.50 -16.40 -53.71
C GLN A 82 21.16 -16.29 -52.99
N ARG A 83 20.15 -17.08 -53.40
CA ARG A 83 18.85 -17.14 -52.69
C ARG A 83 19.01 -17.61 -51.23
N SER A 84 19.91 -18.55 -50.97
CA SER A 84 20.24 -19.01 -49.63
C SER A 84 20.83 -17.89 -48.79
N SER A 85 21.77 -17.11 -49.35
CA SER A 85 22.38 -15.95 -48.71
C SER A 85 21.34 -14.87 -48.35
N GLU A 86 20.42 -14.56 -49.27
CA GLU A 86 19.32 -13.61 -49.06
C GLU A 86 18.38 -14.07 -47.94
N ALA A 87 18.01 -15.37 -47.94
CA ALA A 87 17.19 -15.94 -46.86
C ALA A 87 17.84 -15.88 -45.48
N VAL A 88 19.16 -16.15 -45.41
CA VAL A 88 19.91 -16.04 -44.15
C VAL A 88 19.95 -14.60 -43.67
N THR A 89 20.14 -13.63 -44.56
CA THR A 89 20.09 -12.21 -44.17
C THR A 89 18.72 -11.83 -43.60
N ALA A 90 17.64 -12.27 -44.20
CA ALA A 90 16.30 -12.04 -43.70
C ALA A 90 16.06 -12.69 -42.31
N ILE A 91 16.63 -13.89 -42.07
CA ILE A 91 16.60 -14.53 -40.74
C ILE A 91 17.39 -13.74 -39.72
N GLN A 92 18.60 -13.25 -40.08
CA GLN A 92 19.43 -12.42 -39.17
C GLN A 92 18.73 -11.12 -38.77
N ASP A 93 18.05 -10.46 -39.70
CA ASP A 93 17.26 -9.26 -39.43
C ASP A 93 16.10 -9.54 -38.44
N LEU A 94 15.38 -10.66 -38.66
CA LEU A 94 14.31 -11.09 -37.76
C LEU A 94 14.85 -11.42 -36.37
N MET A 95 15.99 -12.13 -36.32
CA MET A 95 16.67 -12.47 -35.06
C MET A 95 17.08 -11.22 -34.28
N THR A 96 17.64 -10.22 -34.94
CA THR A 96 18.05 -8.95 -34.30
C THR A 96 16.84 -8.23 -33.71
N LYS A 97 15.73 -8.15 -34.42
CA LYS A 97 14.49 -7.57 -33.93
C LYS A 97 13.93 -8.34 -32.73
N SER A 98 13.91 -9.68 -32.84
CA SER A 98 13.42 -10.55 -31.77
C SER A 98 14.28 -10.46 -30.50
N ALA A 99 15.60 -10.43 -30.64
CA ALA A 99 16.53 -10.23 -29.52
C ALA A 99 16.30 -8.90 -28.81
N GLY A 100 16.04 -7.84 -29.56
CA GLY A 100 15.68 -6.53 -29.00
C GLY A 100 14.37 -6.58 -28.19
N SER A 101 13.34 -7.24 -28.74
CA SER A 101 12.05 -7.40 -28.04
C SER A 101 12.18 -8.23 -26.76
N ILE A 102 13.02 -9.27 -26.76
CA ILE A 102 13.29 -10.10 -25.59
C ILE A 102 14.05 -9.32 -24.52
N ALA A 103 15.06 -8.52 -24.90
CA ALA A 103 15.81 -7.68 -23.97
C ALA A 103 14.88 -6.66 -23.29
N GLU A 104 13.98 -6.03 -24.03
CA GLU A 104 12.97 -5.12 -23.47
C GLU A 104 11.99 -5.87 -22.56
N GLY A 105 11.52 -7.04 -22.98
CA GLY A 105 10.65 -7.90 -22.17
C GLY A 105 11.31 -8.31 -20.85
N SER A 106 12.57 -8.74 -20.88
CA SER A 106 13.37 -9.08 -19.70
C SER A 106 13.50 -7.92 -18.73
N GLN A 107 13.78 -6.72 -19.24
CA GLN A 107 13.85 -5.52 -18.41
C GLN A 107 12.52 -5.19 -17.74
N ARG A 108 11.40 -5.34 -18.45
CA ARG A 108 10.05 -5.12 -17.89
C ARG A 108 9.71 -6.14 -16.79
N VAL A 109 10.07 -7.40 -17.00
CA VAL A 109 9.89 -8.48 -16.03
C VAL A 109 10.75 -8.22 -14.78
N ALA A 110 12.01 -7.84 -14.93
CA ALA A 110 12.89 -7.47 -13.82
C ALA A 110 12.35 -6.27 -13.02
N SER A 111 11.82 -5.25 -13.72
CA SER A 111 11.16 -4.11 -13.06
C SER A 111 9.94 -4.53 -12.25
N SER A 112 9.15 -5.49 -12.76
CA SER A 112 8.02 -6.08 -12.02
C SER A 112 8.48 -6.81 -10.76
N GLY A 113 9.61 -7.51 -10.81
CA GLY A 113 10.24 -8.14 -9.66
C GLY A 113 10.62 -7.15 -8.54
N ASN A 114 11.18 -6.00 -8.92
CA ASN A 114 11.49 -4.93 -7.98
C ASN A 114 10.21 -4.34 -7.33
N ALA A 115 9.17 -4.11 -8.11
CA ALA A 115 7.88 -3.64 -7.59
C ALA A 115 7.25 -4.63 -6.60
N LEU A 116 7.36 -5.93 -6.85
CA LEU A 116 6.90 -6.98 -5.91
C LEU A 116 7.71 -6.96 -4.61
N LYS A 117 9.02 -6.68 -4.66
CA LYS A 117 9.85 -6.54 -3.47
C LYS A 117 9.40 -5.35 -2.61
N GLU A 118 9.16 -4.20 -3.22
CA GLU A 118 8.62 -3.04 -2.52
C GLU A 118 7.24 -3.33 -1.90
N MET A 119 6.42 -4.12 -2.60
CA MET A 119 5.10 -4.53 -2.10
C MET A 119 5.20 -5.40 -0.84
N ILE A 120 6.19 -6.30 -0.75
CA ILE A 120 6.44 -7.09 0.46
C ILE A 120 6.77 -6.16 1.63
N GLU A 121 7.65 -5.17 1.43
CA GLU A 121 8.01 -4.20 2.47
C GLU A 121 6.79 -3.36 2.95
N ILE A 122 5.88 -3.02 2.02
CA ILE A 122 4.63 -2.34 2.37
C ILE A 122 3.73 -3.25 3.21
N ILE A 123 3.58 -4.51 2.81
CA ILE A 123 2.76 -5.49 3.54
C ILE A 123 3.30 -5.72 4.95
N ASP A 124 4.61 -5.82 5.13
CA ASP A 124 5.23 -5.97 6.44
C ASP A 124 4.92 -4.74 7.33
N ARG A 125 5.06 -3.51 6.80
CA ARG A 125 4.66 -2.29 7.54
C ARG A 125 3.16 -2.23 7.87
N VAL A 126 2.30 -2.73 6.99
CA VAL A 126 0.85 -2.82 7.26
C VAL A 126 0.59 -3.82 8.38
N SER A 127 1.28 -4.96 8.39
CA SER A 127 1.19 -5.96 9.47
C SER A 127 1.52 -5.36 10.83
N ASP A 128 2.64 -4.65 10.93
CA ASP A 128 3.07 -3.99 12.17
C ASP A 128 2.04 -2.96 12.65
N ARG A 129 1.45 -2.18 11.72
CA ARG A 129 0.41 -1.21 12.08
C ARG A 129 -0.88 -1.85 12.55
N VAL A 130 -1.26 -2.98 11.97
CA VAL A 130 -2.44 -3.74 12.42
C VAL A 130 -2.23 -4.30 13.83
N GLU A 131 -1.03 -4.78 14.15
CA GLU A 131 -0.70 -5.22 15.52
C GLU A 131 -0.74 -4.07 16.53
N GLN A 132 -0.17 -2.91 16.18
CA GLN A 132 -0.24 -1.70 17.01
C GLN A 132 -1.70 -1.25 17.22
N LEU A 133 -2.52 -1.30 16.16
CA LEU A 133 -3.94 -0.95 16.27
C LEU A 133 -4.70 -1.90 17.19
N ALA A 134 -4.43 -3.21 17.09
CA ALA A 134 -5.03 -4.21 17.98
C ALA A 134 -4.66 -3.97 19.45
N ALA A 135 -3.38 -3.68 19.74
CA ALA A 135 -2.91 -3.33 21.08
C ALA A 135 -3.58 -2.05 21.60
N SER A 136 -3.65 -0.98 20.78
CA SER A 136 -4.31 0.27 21.15
C SER A 136 -5.81 0.08 21.40
N SER A 137 -6.49 -0.73 20.57
CA SER A 137 -7.91 -1.03 20.76
C SER A 137 -8.19 -1.77 22.07
N LYS A 138 -7.27 -2.64 22.50
CA LYS A 138 -7.38 -3.32 23.79
C LYS A 138 -7.27 -2.31 24.95
N ILE A 139 -6.28 -1.41 24.89
CA ILE A 139 -6.12 -0.35 25.90
C ILE A 139 -7.37 0.55 25.96
N GLN A 140 -7.94 0.90 24.79
CA GLN A 140 -9.18 1.68 24.74
C GLN A 140 -10.37 0.94 25.37
N ALA A 141 -10.48 -0.38 25.18
CA ALA A 141 -11.52 -1.17 25.83
C ALA A 141 -11.37 -1.17 27.35
N ASP A 142 -10.14 -1.25 27.88
CA ASP A 142 -9.86 -1.19 29.30
C ASP A 142 -10.24 0.21 29.88
N HIS A 143 -9.86 1.31 29.20
CA HIS A 143 -10.26 2.67 29.60
C HIS A 143 -11.79 2.89 29.56
N LEU A 144 -12.48 2.33 28.56
CA LEU A 144 -13.95 2.41 28.52
C LEU A 144 -14.59 1.69 29.70
N ASN A 145 -13.99 0.61 30.18
CA ASN A 145 -14.47 -0.07 31.38
C ASN A 145 -14.26 0.81 32.63
N GLU A 146 -13.11 1.50 32.75
CA GLU A 146 -12.85 2.47 33.84
C GLU A 146 -13.85 3.63 33.80
N VAL A 147 -14.15 4.16 32.61
CA VAL A 147 -15.17 5.22 32.45
C VAL A 147 -16.55 4.72 32.88
N ASN A 148 -16.94 3.49 32.55
CA ASN A 148 -18.23 2.92 32.99
C ASN A 148 -18.31 2.84 34.54
N VAL A 149 -17.22 2.45 35.20
CA VAL A 149 -17.17 2.41 36.66
C VAL A 149 -17.32 3.84 37.24
N ALA A 150 -16.61 4.82 36.71
CA ALA A 150 -16.71 6.21 37.14
C ALA A 150 -18.12 6.80 36.92
N VAL A 151 -18.78 6.48 35.84
CA VAL A 151 -20.16 6.89 35.56
C VAL A 151 -21.12 6.30 36.61
N ALA A 152 -20.96 5.01 36.96
CA ALA A 152 -21.79 4.37 38.00
C ALA A 152 -21.58 5.00 39.36
N GLU A 153 -20.34 5.43 39.72
CA GLU A 153 -20.06 6.19 40.93
C GLU A 153 -20.72 7.58 40.91
N LEU A 154 -20.65 8.30 39.79
CA LEU A 154 -21.31 9.60 39.62
C LEU A 154 -22.85 9.49 39.75
N GLU A 155 -23.46 8.44 39.23
CA GLU A 155 -24.91 8.19 39.41
C GLU A 155 -25.24 8.02 40.88
N ARG A 156 -24.45 7.24 41.61
CA ARG A 156 -24.65 7.06 43.07
C ARG A 156 -24.50 8.37 43.85
N ASP A 157 -23.45 9.14 43.54
CA ASP A 157 -23.22 10.43 44.20
C ASP A 157 -24.32 11.45 43.86
N THR A 158 -24.84 11.42 42.64
CA THR A 158 -25.98 12.24 42.23
C THR A 158 -27.23 11.89 43.02
N GLN A 159 -27.52 10.62 43.22
CA GLN A 159 -28.64 10.15 44.04
C GLN A 159 -28.47 10.58 45.53
N GLN A 160 -27.26 10.43 46.05
CA GLN A 160 -26.94 10.86 47.40
C GLN A 160 -27.09 12.40 47.59
N ASN A 161 -26.63 13.17 46.59
CA ASN A 161 -26.82 14.62 46.58
C ASN A 161 -28.30 15.03 46.53
N ALA A 162 -29.11 14.33 45.74
CA ALA A 162 -30.56 14.56 45.70
C ALA A 162 -31.19 14.28 47.06
N ALA A 163 -30.84 13.17 47.72
CA ALA A 163 -31.33 12.86 49.07
C ALA A 163 -30.89 13.88 50.11
N MET A 164 -29.63 14.37 50.05
CA MET A 164 -29.14 15.43 50.94
C MET A 164 -29.86 16.76 50.68
N ALA A 165 -30.19 17.08 49.43
CA ALA A 165 -30.95 18.28 49.09
C ALA A 165 -32.39 18.24 49.68
N GLU A 166 -33.05 17.08 49.61
CA GLU A 166 -34.35 16.85 50.22
C GLU A 166 -34.29 16.99 51.77
N GLN A 167 -33.30 16.38 52.40
CA GLN A 167 -33.08 16.51 53.84
C GLN A 167 -32.79 17.96 54.26
N SER A 168 -31.96 18.68 53.49
CA SER A 168 -31.65 20.09 53.75
C SER A 168 -32.89 20.99 53.61
N SER A 169 -33.74 20.70 52.60
CA SER A 169 -35.02 21.39 52.41
C SER A 169 -35.96 21.16 53.60
N ALA A 170 -36.09 19.91 54.04
CA ALA A 170 -36.94 19.54 55.19
C ALA A 170 -36.39 20.21 56.50
N ALA A 171 -35.09 20.19 56.73
CA ALA A 171 -34.46 20.86 57.87
C ALA A 171 -34.69 22.39 57.82
N SER A 172 -34.61 23.01 56.65
CA SER A 172 -34.89 24.44 56.49
C SER A 172 -36.34 24.79 56.80
N GLU A 173 -37.30 23.95 56.42
CA GLU A 173 -38.71 24.17 56.75
C GLU A 173 -38.98 24.02 58.26
N LEU A 174 -38.36 23.02 58.92
CA LEU A 174 -38.40 22.90 60.38
C LEU A 174 -37.81 24.10 61.07
N LEU A 175 -36.67 24.59 60.65
CA LEU A 175 -36.07 25.79 61.15
C LEU A 175 -37.00 27.02 61.00
N LYS A 176 -37.62 27.19 59.89
CA LYS A 176 -38.60 28.27 59.66
C LYS A 176 -39.78 28.16 60.59
N GLN A 177 -40.32 26.95 60.79
CA GLN A 177 -41.39 26.73 61.78
C GLN A 177 -40.96 27.10 63.26
N GLU A 178 -39.74 26.72 63.65
CA GLU A 178 -39.23 27.00 64.97
C GLU A 178 -38.96 28.52 65.18
N VAL A 179 -38.43 29.18 64.12
CA VAL A 179 -38.28 30.67 64.13
C VAL A 179 -39.65 31.34 64.23
N THR A 180 -40.65 30.92 63.53
CA THR A 180 -42.02 31.47 63.68
C THR A 180 -42.57 31.25 65.08
N ARG A 181 -42.40 30.06 65.62
CA ARG A 181 -42.80 29.72 67.00
C ARG A 181 -42.08 30.54 68.08
N LEU A 182 -40.78 30.83 67.88
CA LEU A 182 -40.00 31.71 68.73
C LEU A 182 -40.50 33.13 68.57
N HIS A 183 -40.82 33.59 67.39
CA HIS A 183 -41.39 34.93 67.20
C HIS A 183 -42.74 35.10 67.92
N GLU A 184 -43.67 34.16 67.79
CA GLU A 184 -44.92 34.16 68.54
C GLU A 184 -44.73 34.19 70.04
N ARG A 185 -43.74 33.45 70.59
CA ARG A 185 -43.43 33.44 72.04
C ARG A 185 -42.80 34.70 72.49
N THR A 186 -42.06 35.40 71.63
CA THR A 186 -41.44 36.72 72.00
C THR A 186 -42.43 37.87 71.89
N GLU A 187 -43.46 37.80 71.02
CA GLU A 187 -44.53 38.78 70.98
C GLU A 187 -45.32 38.87 72.31
N VAL A 188 -45.43 37.74 73.02
CA VAL A 188 -46.05 37.73 74.32
C VAL A 188 -45.22 38.48 75.36
N PHE A 189 -43.92 38.70 75.14
CA PHE A 189 -43.01 39.50 76.01
C PHE A 189 -42.78 40.92 75.52
N SER A 190 -43.51 41.39 74.47
CA SER A 190 -43.44 42.79 74.11
C SER A 190 -44.03 43.62 75.24
N CYS A 191 -43.20 43.89 76.22
CA CYS A 191 -43.49 44.89 77.28
C CYS A 191 -43.78 46.23 76.59
N SER A 192 -44.92 46.80 76.88
CA SER A 192 -45.24 48.16 76.61
C SER A 192 -44.12 49.06 77.10
N SER A 193 -43.15 49.37 76.35
CA SER A 193 -42.23 50.47 76.62
C SER A 193 -42.78 51.75 75.96
N GLY A 194 -43.65 52.43 76.67
CA GLY A 194 -43.82 53.83 76.38
C GLY A 194 -42.49 54.55 76.55
N LEU A 195 -42.26 55.50 75.64
CA LEU A 195 -41.27 56.53 75.66
C LEU A 195 -39.79 56.17 75.42
N ALA A 196 -39.40 56.33 74.19
CA ALA A 196 -38.14 57.01 73.89
C ALA A 196 -38.14 57.58 72.47
N LYS A 197 -37.81 58.81 72.39
CA LYS A 197 -37.77 59.76 71.28
C LYS A 197 -36.94 59.28 70.13
N GLU A 198 -37.37 59.75 68.95
CA GLU A 198 -36.58 59.88 67.73
C GLU A 198 -35.09 60.12 67.98
N GLY A 199 -34.28 59.27 67.47
CA GLY A 199 -32.83 59.43 67.35
C GLY A 199 -32.38 58.85 66.03
N ASP A 200 -32.00 59.77 65.21
CA ASP A 200 -31.47 59.63 63.84
C ASP A 200 -30.47 58.45 63.70
N PHE A 201 -30.85 57.40 63.00
CA PHE A 201 -29.90 56.33 62.67
C PHE A 201 -29.82 56.19 61.16
N ALA A 202 -28.77 56.77 60.56
CA ALA A 202 -28.43 56.61 59.13
C ALA A 202 -27.98 55.19 58.81
N PRO A 203 -28.45 54.55 57.79
CA PRO A 203 -28.04 53.21 57.45
C PRO A 203 -26.63 53.17 56.86
N PRO A 204 -25.80 52.09 57.15
CA PRO A 204 -24.45 51.94 56.60
C PRO A 204 -24.49 51.63 55.10
N LYS A 205 -23.57 52.24 54.36
CA LYS A 205 -23.40 52.13 52.89
C LYS A 205 -23.13 50.69 52.45
N ALA A 206 -23.85 50.30 51.45
CA ALA A 206 -23.73 49.01 50.73
C ALA A 206 -22.28 48.66 50.36
N PHE A 207 -21.86 47.44 50.71
CA PHE A 207 -20.64 46.86 50.23
C PHE A 207 -20.77 46.54 48.69
N ARG A 208 -19.89 47.14 47.91
CA ARG A 208 -19.73 46.83 46.47
C ARG A 208 -19.20 45.39 46.31
N ARG A 209 -19.90 44.59 45.53
CA ARG A 209 -19.38 43.34 44.97
C ARG A 209 -18.21 43.65 44.05
N TYR A 210 -17.09 42.99 44.29
CA TYR A 210 -16.05 42.78 43.25
C TYR A 210 -16.29 41.43 42.57
N GLY A 211 -16.08 41.41 41.24
CA GLY A 211 -16.35 40.46 40.20
C GLY A 211 -15.70 39.09 40.23
#